data_ac8cbd3c14e99f502534e069ff609a67
#
_entry.id   ac8cbd3c14e99f502534e069ff609a67
#
_cell.length_a   1.000
_cell.length_b   1.000
_cell.length_c   1.000
_cell.angle_alpha   90.00
_cell.angle_beta   90.00
_cell.angle_gamma   90.00
#
_symmetry.space_group_name_H-M   'P 1'
#
loop_
_entity.id
_entity.type
_entity.pdbx_description
1 polymer ?
#
loop_
_entity_poly.entity_id
_entity_poly.type
_entity_poly.pdbx_seq_one_letter_code
_entity_poly.pdbx_strand_id
1 'polypeptide(L)'
;GASGLYHIYSQIYSPVVREYNYYSFRGRSHGNASVDYSYRFNRLTVAGETALSGNGAIASSHMVQYTPSGLFSLSALYRHFPISYNAMHAQAFSDGSQVRNERGFYLGSNFKPLRKVSVTGYIDLIRFPWPKSQVDKPSSGIDLYFLGTYTISRDSRLELRYKFNRKEQNATYPDEDYRTVLPYNTQKIRLRYNHALKSGWDFTTTLDGAFYRQRHFPVEKGFMLSQHAGYRGGKKIRADIYAGYFNSDTYASRLYSYEKNILSTFYMPSFYGKGTRLAISGRYSITSRLSFSAKIGHTRYFNRDTIGTGTEEISGKRRTDLFTYWQWRF
;
A
#
# COMPACT_ATOMS: atom_id res chain seq x y z
N GLY A 1 -21.17 19.57 -4.97
CA GLY A 1 -22.15 18.69 -4.36
C GLY A 1 -22.34 18.95 -2.87
N ALA A 2 -23.39 18.34 -2.30
CA ALA A 2 -23.60 18.29 -0.86
C ALA A 2 -24.03 16.88 -0.49
N SER A 3 -23.48 16.35 0.60
CA SER A 3 -23.75 14.99 1.08
C SER A 3 -24.05 15.00 2.56
N GLY A 4 -24.93 14.10 2.99
CA GLY A 4 -25.23 13.91 4.40
C GLY A 4 -25.35 12.41 4.71
N LEU A 5 -24.82 12.01 5.85
CA LEU A 5 -24.92 10.64 6.37
C LEU A 5 -25.32 10.71 7.84
N TYR A 6 -26.35 9.96 8.19
CA TYR A 6 -26.72 9.74 9.57
C TYR A 6 -26.90 8.24 9.81
N HIS A 7 -26.31 7.73 10.87
CA HIS A 7 -26.39 6.33 11.22
C HIS A 7 -26.72 6.12 12.68
N ILE A 8 -27.44 5.03 12.94
CA ILE A 8 -27.86 4.61 14.27
C ILE A 8 -27.38 3.17 14.46
N TYR A 9 -26.66 2.93 15.54
CA TYR A 9 -26.21 1.59 15.91
C TYR A 9 -27.28 0.87 16.73
N SER A 10 -27.44 -0.41 16.51
CA SER A 10 -28.31 -1.27 17.34
C SER A 10 -27.82 -1.34 18.79
N GLN A 11 -26.50 -1.28 18.99
CA GLN A 11 -25.83 -1.23 20.28
C GLN A 11 -25.05 0.06 20.45
N ILE A 12 -24.83 0.50 21.69
CA ILE A 12 -23.99 1.67 21.98
C ILE A 12 -22.54 1.36 21.60
N TYR A 13 -21.99 2.14 20.67
CA TYR A 13 -20.58 2.09 20.36
C TYR A 13 -19.78 2.78 21.47
N SER A 14 -19.04 2.01 22.25
CA SER A 14 -18.27 2.51 23.40
C SER A 14 -16.91 1.81 23.50
N PRO A 15 -15.94 2.15 22.62
CA PRO A 15 -14.61 1.58 22.70
C PRO A 15 -13.92 1.99 24.01
N VAL A 16 -13.09 1.08 24.55
CA VAL A 16 -12.29 1.36 25.74
C VAL A 16 -11.49 2.63 25.53
N VAL A 17 -11.56 3.55 26.50
CA VAL A 17 -10.87 4.84 26.44
C VAL A 17 -9.37 4.62 26.60
N ARG A 18 -8.62 5.13 25.64
CA ARG A 18 -7.16 5.24 25.67
C ARG A 18 -6.79 6.63 25.18
N GLU A 19 -5.62 7.12 25.49
CA GLU A 19 -5.17 8.46 25.09
C GLU A 19 -5.36 8.70 23.59
N TYR A 20 -4.91 7.79 22.73
CA TYR A 20 -4.99 7.94 21.28
C TYR A 20 -6.42 7.95 20.70
N ASN A 21 -7.40 7.43 21.42
CA ASN A 21 -8.80 7.40 20.99
C ASN A 21 -9.73 8.24 21.87
N TYR A 22 -9.18 9.12 22.70
CA TYR A 22 -9.95 9.95 23.64
C TYR A 22 -11.08 10.72 22.95
N TYR A 23 -10.82 11.31 21.81
CA TYR A 23 -11.79 12.07 21.01
C TYR A 23 -12.62 11.21 20.04
N SER A 24 -12.51 9.88 20.08
CA SER A 24 -13.36 9.02 19.25
C SER A 24 -14.82 9.14 19.62
N PHE A 25 -15.68 9.01 18.62
CA PHE A 25 -17.11 8.92 18.84
C PHE A 25 -17.44 7.81 19.85
N ARG A 26 -18.38 8.12 20.73
CA ARG A 26 -19.04 7.19 21.66
C ARG A 26 -20.50 7.55 21.69
N GLY A 27 -21.38 6.55 21.49
CA GLY A 27 -22.80 6.80 21.45
C GLY A 27 -23.54 5.84 20.55
N ARG A 28 -24.82 6.10 20.35
CA ARG A 28 -25.70 5.28 19.54
C ARG A 28 -25.93 5.84 18.14
N SER A 29 -25.81 7.14 17.96
CA SER A 29 -26.07 7.78 16.67
C SER A 29 -25.03 8.85 16.35
N HIS A 30 -24.71 9.00 15.09
CA HIS A 30 -23.76 9.99 14.61
C HIS A 30 -24.09 10.43 13.18
N GLY A 31 -23.88 11.71 12.91
CA GLY A 31 -24.11 12.28 11.60
C GLY A 31 -22.88 13.02 11.06
N ASN A 32 -22.77 13.06 9.76
CA ASN A 32 -21.81 13.88 9.01
C ASN A 32 -22.53 14.59 7.88
N ALA A 33 -22.10 15.81 7.58
CA ALA A 33 -22.53 16.54 6.39
C ALA A 33 -21.30 17.10 5.68
N SER A 34 -21.32 17.17 4.35
CA SER A 34 -20.21 17.72 3.59
C SER A 34 -20.68 18.52 2.39
N VAL A 35 -19.81 19.44 1.96
CA VAL A 35 -19.92 20.16 0.70
C VAL A 35 -18.64 19.93 -0.08
N ASP A 36 -18.79 19.49 -1.32
CA ASP A 36 -17.68 19.25 -2.25
C ASP A 36 -17.81 20.13 -3.49
N TYR A 37 -16.67 20.38 -4.11
CA TYR A 37 -16.59 21.08 -5.37
C TYR A 37 -15.50 20.48 -6.25
N SER A 38 -15.73 20.54 -7.57
CA SER A 38 -14.73 20.26 -8.58
C SER A 38 -14.93 21.23 -9.75
N TYR A 39 -13.93 22.01 -10.01
CA TYR A 39 -13.94 23.01 -11.08
C TYR A 39 -12.72 22.85 -11.97
N ARG A 40 -12.95 22.81 -13.29
CA ARG A 40 -11.90 22.72 -14.29
C ARG A 40 -11.88 23.98 -15.16
N PHE A 41 -10.78 24.69 -15.09
CA PHE A 41 -10.52 25.85 -15.92
C PHE A 41 -9.30 25.58 -16.80
N ASN A 42 -9.55 25.32 -18.08
CA ASN A 42 -8.51 25.02 -19.06
C ASN A 42 -7.60 23.85 -18.59
N ARG A 43 -6.39 24.14 -18.16
CA ARG A 43 -5.34 23.19 -17.72
C ARG A 43 -5.25 23.05 -16.21
N LEU A 44 -6.06 23.79 -15.48
CA LEU A 44 -6.13 23.79 -14.03
C LEU A 44 -7.41 23.08 -13.58
N THR A 45 -7.28 22.15 -12.65
CA THR A 45 -8.41 21.54 -11.93
C THR A 45 -8.26 21.86 -10.46
N VAL A 46 -9.31 22.37 -9.84
CA VAL A 46 -9.39 22.58 -8.39
C VAL A 46 -10.54 21.75 -7.86
N ALA A 47 -10.30 20.97 -6.85
CA ALA A 47 -11.31 20.11 -6.22
C ALA A 47 -11.11 20.11 -4.71
N GLY A 48 -12.18 19.92 -3.96
CA GLY A 48 -12.07 19.82 -2.52
C GLY A 48 -13.38 19.47 -1.86
N GLU A 49 -13.27 19.11 -0.61
CA GLU A 49 -14.39 18.79 0.27
C GLU A 49 -14.14 19.39 1.64
N THR A 50 -15.21 19.93 2.23
CA THR A 50 -15.25 20.35 3.64
C THR A 50 -16.42 19.65 4.31
N ALA A 51 -16.15 18.94 5.39
CA ALA A 51 -17.11 18.09 6.07
C ALA A 51 -17.22 18.44 7.54
N LEU A 52 -18.44 18.45 8.05
CA LEU A 52 -18.82 18.69 9.43
C LEU A 52 -19.19 17.36 10.08
N SER A 53 -18.67 17.08 11.25
CA SER A 53 -19.05 15.94 12.08
C SER A 53 -20.07 16.36 13.13
N GLY A 54 -20.91 15.44 13.61
CA GLY A 54 -22.01 15.71 14.53
C GLY A 54 -21.61 16.34 15.88
N ASN A 55 -20.32 16.36 16.21
CA ASN A 55 -19.76 17.07 17.35
C ASN A 55 -19.22 18.47 17.01
N GLY A 56 -19.49 19.00 15.83
CA GLY A 56 -19.08 20.33 15.37
C GLY A 56 -17.66 20.42 14.81
N ALA A 57 -16.89 19.33 14.73
CA ALA A 57 -15.55 19.34 14.14
C ALA A 57 -15.61 19.41 12.61
N ILE A 58 -14.76 20.26 12.01
CA ILE A 58 -14.71 20.48 10.56
C ILE A 58 -13.41 19.92 9.98
N ALA A 59 -13.52 18.96 9.09
CA ALA A 59 -12.42 18.40 8.31
C ALA A 59 -12.43 18.94 6.89
N SER A 60 -11.27 19.10 6.25
CA SER A 60 -11.19 19.57 4.87
C SER A 60 -10.03 18.96 4.10
N SER A 61 -10.24 18.79 2.80
CA SER A 61 -9.23 18.36 1.84
C SER A 61 -9.40 19.10 0.53
N HIS A 62 -8.33 19.74 0.04
CA HIS A 62 -8.35 20.57 -1.16
C HIS A 62 -7.19 20.23 -2.06
N MET A 63 -7.45 20.08 -3.35
CA MET A 63 -6.47 19.70 -4.37
C MET A 63 -6.46 20.71 -5.51
N VAL A 64 -5.28 21.02 -5.99
CA VAL A 64 -5.04 21.75 -7.23
C VAL A 64 -4.20 20.88 -8.14
N GLN A 65 -4.64 20.68 -9.37
CA GLN A 65 -3.90 19.96 -10.40
C GLN A 65 -3.70 20.86 -11.62
N TYR A 66 -2.47 20.97 -12.06
CA TYR A 66 -2.08 21.70 -13.26
C TYR A 66 -1.50 20.74 -14.30
N THR A 67 -2.11 20.68 -15.48
CA THR A 67 -1.72 19.78 -16.58
C THR A 67 -1.54 20.61 -17.86
N PRO A 68 -0.40 21.34 -18.01
CA PRO A 68 -0.15 22.21 -19.17
C PRO A 68 -0.05 21.43 -20.49
N SER A 69 0.35 20.16 -20.43
CA SER A 69 0.51 19.31 -21.61
C SER A 69 0.37 17.83 -21.23
N GLY A 70 0.29 16.95 -22.21
CA GLY A 70 0.35 15.50 -21.97
C GLY A 70 1.71 14.97 -21.48
N LEU A 71 2.72 15.85 -21.41
CA LEU A 71 4.08 15.51 -20.98
C LEU A 71 4.34 15.86 -19.51
N PHE A 72 3.53 16.71 -18.90
CA PHE A 72 3.74 17.19 -17.54
C PHE A 72 2.42 17.39 -16.80
N SER A 73 2.37 16.96 -15.55
CA SER A 73 1.31 17.30 -14.60
C SER A 73 1.89 17.52 -13.21
N LEU A 74 1.33 18.47 -12.49
CA LEU A 74 1.66 18.78 -11.11
C LEU A 74 0.36 18.75 -10.29
N SER A 75 0.40 18.14 -9.11
CA SER A 75 -0.75 18.10 -8.20
C SER A 75 -0.28 18.47 -6.81
N ALA A 76 -0.99 19.38 -6.17
CA ALA A 76 -0.81 19.75 -4.77
C ALA A 76 -2.11 19.47 -4.01
N LEU A 77 -2.02 18.87 -2.82
CA LEU A 77 -3.15 18.61 -1.96
C LEU A 77 -2.81 19.01 -0.53
N TYR A 78 -3.71 19.78 0.08
CA TYR A 78 -3.69 20.09 1.50
C TYR A 78 -4.85 19.39 2.19
N ARG A 79 -4.59 18.78 3.37
CA ARG A 79 -5.61 18.15 4.20
C ARG A 79 -5.49 18.56 5.66
N HIS A 80 -6.64 18.76 6.28
CA HIS A 80 -6.76 19.08 7.69
C HIS A 80 -7.90 18.28 8.30
N PHE A 81 -7.56 17.31 9.14
CA PHE A 81 -8.49 16.44 9.84
C PHE A 81 -8.28 16.62 11.35
N PRO A 82 -9.14 17.39 12.04
CA PRO A 82 -9.02 17.64 13.48
C PRO A 82 -9.00 16.35 14.30
N ILE A 83 -8.45 16.44 15.50
CA ILE A 83 -8.38 15.31 16.45
C ILE A 83 -9.77 14.80 16.86
N SER A 84 -10.75 15.70 16.92
CA SER A 84 -12.13 15.42 17.32
C SER A 84 -13.06 15.11 16.15
N TYR A 85 -12.60 15.22 14.90
CA TYR A 85 -13.43 14.85 13.75
C TYR A 85 -13.70 13.34 13.75
N ASN A 86 -14.97 12.96 13.58
CA ASN A 86 -15.40 11.59 13.56
C ASN A 86 -16.27 11.34 12.32
N ALA A 87 -15.83 10.39 11.47
CA ALA A 87 -16.57 9.91 10.32
C ALA A 87 -16.27 8.41 10.13
N MET A 88 -17.15 7.57 10.66
CA MET A 88 -16.93 6.12 10.79
C MET A 88 -16.76 5.40 9.45
N HIS A 89 -17.36 5.93 8.39
CA HIS A 89 -17.36 5.31 7.05
C HIS A 89 -16.62 6.16 6.00
N ALA A 90 -16.01 7.30 6.41
CA ALA A 90 -15.28 8.15 5.49
C ALA A 90 -13.95 7.51 5.08
N GLN A 91 -13.63 7.70 3.80
CA GLN A 91 -12.31 7.44 3.26
C GLN A 91 -11.80 8.72 2.60
N ALA A 92 -10.60 9.14 2.96
CA ALA A 92 -9.95 10.30 2.37
C ALA A 92 -8.49 9.98 2.06
N PHE A 93 -7.85 10.85 1.32
CA PHE A 93 -6.40 10.78 1.13
C PHE A 93 -5.71 11.13 2.46
N SER A 94 -5.34 10.12 3.22
CA SER A 94 -4.71 10.21 4.54
C SER A 94 -3.65 9.14 4.73
N ASP A 95 -2.70 9.39 5.62
CA ASP A 95 -1.73 8.37 6.06
C ASP A 95 -2.27 7.53 7.23
N GLY A 96 -3.16 8.11 8.02
CA GLY A 96 -3.87 7.42 9.10
C GLY A 96 -4.94 6.46 8.60
N SER A 97 -5.29 5.46 9.41
CA SER A 97 -6.38 4.52 9.12
C SER A 97 -7.78 5.13 9.28
N GLN A 98 -7.88 6.32 9.85
CA GLN A 98 -9.12 7.07 10.06
C GLN A 98 -8.92 8.52 9.61
N VAL A 99 -10.00 9.14 9.13
CA VAL A 99 -10.01 10.54 8.70
C VAL A 99 -10.09 11.45 9.92
N ARG A 100 -9.02 11.53 10.70
CA ARG A 100 -8.90 12.42 11.86
C ARG A 100 -7.45 12.51 12.33
N ASN A 101 -7.16 13.48 13.20
CA ASN A 101 -5.85 13.68 13.82
C ASN A 101 -4.73 13.76 12.78
N GLU A 102 -4.95 14.45 11.65
CA GLU A 102 -3.94 14.54 10.59
C GLU A 102 -3.97 15.89 9.92
N ARG A 103 -2.78 16.47 9.69
CA ARG A 103 -2.54 17.57 8.77
C ARG A 103 -1.51 17.11 7.76
N GLY A 104 -1.75 17.37 6.48
CA GLY A 104 -0.82 16.94 5.45
C GLY A 104 -0.76 17.87 4.27
N PHE A 105 0.41 17.89 3.65
CA PHE A 105 0.65 18.57 2.39
C PHE A 105 1.33 17.61 1.42
N TYR A 106 0.67 17.31 0.33
CA TYR A 106 1.16 16.44 -0.73
C TYR A 106 1.49 17.26 -1.97
N LEU A 107 2.62 16.97 -2.59
CA LEU A 107 3.02 17.50 -3.89
C LEU A 107 3.47 16.34 -4.77
N GLY A 108 2.80 16.14 -5.89
CA GLY A 108 3.10 15.06 -6.83
C GLY A 108 3.24 15.57 -8.25
N SER A 109 4.10 14.91 -9.02
CA SER A 109 4.35 15.25 -10.43
C SER A 109 4.45 14.00 -11.27
N ASN A 110 3.96 14.09 -12.51
CA ASN A 110 4.26 13.16 -13.59
C ASN A 110 4.91 13.95 -14.72
N PHE A 111 6.05 13.46 -15.19
CA PHE A 111 6.86 14.12 -16.21
C PHE A 111 7.39 13.12 -17.23
N LYS A 112 7.28 13.46 -18.52
CA LYS A 112 7.79 12.67 -19.64
C LYS A 112 8.84 13.49 -20.39
N PRO A 113 10.09 13.52 -19.90
CA PRO A 113 11.17 14.34 -20.51
C PRO A 113 11.52 13.90 -21.93
N LEU A 114 11.35 12.61 -22.21
CA LEU A 114 11.66 12.00 -23.50
C LEU A 114 10.54 11.04 -23.90
N ARG A 115 10.41 10.73 -25.19
CA ARG A 115 9.38 9.79 -25.71
C ARG A 115 9.39 8.42 -25.03
N LYS A 116 10.55 7.97 -24.56
CA LYS A 116 10.76 6.66 -23.93
C LYS A 116 10.90 6.70 -22.42
N VAL A 117 10.91 7.88 -21.82
CA VAL A 117 11.12 8.06 -20.36
C VAL A 117 9.89 8.69 -19.73
N SER A 118 9.41 8.08 -18.66
CA SER A 118 8.38 8.64 -17.78
C SER A 118 8.87 8.63 -16.34
N VAL A 119 8.68 9.73 -15.65
CA VAL A 119 9.05 9.90 -14.25
C VAL A 119 7.80 10.33 -13.48
N THR A 120 7.50 9.61 -12.42
CA THR A 120 6.44 9.96 -11.46
C THR A 120 7.07 10.07 -10.09
N GLY A 121 6.76 11.13 -9.35
CA GLY A 121 7.26 11.31 -8.00
C GLY A 121 6.32 12.11 -7.14
N TYR A 122 6.41 11.92 -5.83
CA TYR A 122 5.72 12.75 -4.86
C TYR A 122 6.49 12.88 -3.55
N ILE A 123 6.15 13.93 -2.82
CA ILE A 123 6.45 14.14 -1.41
C ILE A 123 5.13 14.35 -0.66
N ASP A 124 4.96 13.68 0.47
CA ASP A 124 3.86 13.87 1.41
C ASP A 124 4.42 14.21 2.79
N LEU A 125 4.09 15.39 3.30
CA LEU A 125 4.46 15.90 4.61
C LEU A 125 3.28 15.74 5.54
N ILE A 126 3.46 15.02 6.65
CA ILE A 126 2.37 14.59 7.51
C ILE A 126 2.66 15.01 8.95
N ARG A 127 1.65 15.49 9.65
CA ARG A 127 1.69 15.77 11.08
C ARG A 127 0.47 15.21 11.78
N PHE A 128 0.69 14.54 12.89
CA PHE A 128 -0.33 14.04 13.81
C PHE A 128 -0.27 14.88 15.10
N PRO A 129 -1.19 15.83 15.29
CA PRO A 129 -1.19 16.72 16.46
C PRO A 129 -1.45 16.03 17.80
N TRP A 130 -2.01 14.83 17.81
CA TRP A 130 -2.37 14.03 18.96
C TRP A 130 -1.73 12.64 18.89
N PRO A 131 -1.50 11.96 20.03
CA PRO A 131 -1.08 10.56 20.05
C PRO A 131 -1.94 9.67 19.15
N LYS A 132 -1.35 8.61 18.65
CA LYS A 132 -2.04 7.55 17.87
C LYS A 132 -1.62 6.18 18.40
N SER A 133 -2.31 5.13 17.99
CA SER A 133 -1.94 3.77 18.38
C SER A 133 -0.45 3.53 18.14
N GLN A 134 0.27 3.07 19.16
CA GLN A 134 1.72 2.83 19.16
C GLN A 134 2.62 4.09 19.02
N VAL A 135 2.09 5.28 19.22
CA VAL A 135 2.85 6.54 19.21
C VAL A 135 2.28 7.47 20.28
N ASP A 136 2.85 7.45 21.47
CA ASP A 136 2.32 8.09 22.69
C ASP A 136 2.57 9.61 22.75
N LYS A 137 2.99 10.24 21.64
CA LYS A 137 3.22 11.69 21.51
C LYS A 137 2.73 12.19 20.14
N PRO A 138 2.46 13.49 19.99
CA PRO A 138 2.34 14.11 18.68
C PRO A 138 3.54 13.75 17.80
N SER A 139 3.29 13.45 16.54
CA SER A 139 4.30 12.90 15.64
C SER A 139 4.22 13.49 14.25
N SER A 140 5.27 13.27 13.46
CA SER A 140 5.36 13.72 12.07
C SER A 140 5.84 12.60 11.16
N GLY A 141 5.62 12.76 9.87
CA GLY A 141 6.06 11.82 8.85
C GLY A 141 6.41 12.51 7.55
N ILE A 142 7.26 11.86 6.77
CA ILE A 142 7.59 12.21 5.38
C ILE A 142 7.47 10.93 4.57
N ASP A 143 6.74 10.97 3.47
CA ASP A 143 6.68 9.91 2.47
C ASP A 143 7.19 10.47 1.13
N LEU A 144 8.23 9.85 0.58
CA LEU A 144 8.79 10.17 -0.72
C LEU A 144 8.63 8.97 -1.64
N TYR A 145 8.24 9.23 -2.86
CA TYR A 145 8.10 8.21 -3.90
C TYR A 145 8.70 8.69 -5.21
N PHE A 146 9.39 7.79 -5.88
CA PHE A 146 9.91 7.99 -7.22
C PHE A 146 9.72 6.71 -8.04
N LEU A 147 9.24 6.88 -9.27
CA LEU A 147 9.15 5.83 -10.27
C LEU A 147 9.66 6.36 -11.60
N GLY A 148 10.79 5.85 -12.05
CA GLY A 148 11.32 6.04 -13.38
C GLY A 148 10.98 4.84 -14.26
N THR A 149 10.43 5.09 -15.46
CA THR A 149 10.12 4.05 -16.44
C THR A 149 10.85 4.37 -17.74
N TYR A 150 11.61 3.42 -18.24
CA TYR A 150 12.27 3.50 -19.54
C TYR A 150 11.71 2.43 -20.50
N THR A 151 11.07 2.88 -21.57
CA THR A 151 10.53 2.02 -22.63
C THR A 151 11.64 1.74 -23.65
N ILE A 152 12.27 0.56 -23.55
CA ILE A 152 13.36 0.14 -24.44
C ILE A 152 12.81 -0.09 -25.84
N SER A 153 11.74 -0.89 -25.93
CA SER A 153 11.01 -1.22 -27.16
C SER A 153 9.51 -1.32 -26.89
N ARG A 154 8.70 -1.69 -27.89
CA ARG A 154 7.26 -1.95 -27.70
C ARG A 154 6.99 -3.07 -26.70
N ASP A 155 7.91 -4.03 -26.62
CA ASP A 155 7.76 -5.27 -25.87
C ASP A 155 8.66 -5.31 -24.62
N SER A 156 9.49 -4.27 -24.39
CA SER A 156 10.48 -4.25 -23.30
C SER A 156 10.45 -2.95 -22.52
N ARG A 157 10.41 -3.05 -21.18
CA ARG A 157 10.35 -1.91 -20.28
C ARG A 157 11.19 -2.16 -19.03
N LEU A 158 11.92 -1.14 -18.62
CA LEU A 158 12.67 -1.07 -17.36
C LEU A 158 12.01 -0.07 -16.42
N GLU A 159 11.82 -0.45 -15.17
CA GLU A 159 11.23 0.39 -14.11
C GLU A 159 12.17 0.43 -12.90
N LEU A 160 12.48 1.63 -12.44
CA LEU A 160 13.15 1.87 -11.17
C LEU A 160 12.19 2.57 -10.22
N ARG A 161 11.88 1.95 -9.09
CA ARG A 161 11.06 2.53 -8.03
C ARG A 161 11.87 2.71 -6.77
N TYR A 162 11.78 3.89 -6.19
CA TYR A 162 12.31 4.20 -4.87
C TYR A 162 11.18 4.73 -3.98
N LYS A 163 11.11 4.23 -2.76
CA LYS A 163 10.20 4.73 -1.73
C LYS A 163 10.98 4.95 -0.44
N PHE A 164 10.82 6.12 0.14
CA PHE A 164 11.38 6.51 1.44
C PHE A 164 10.24 6.94 2.36
N ASN A 165 10.18 6.36 3.56
CA ASN A 165 9.32 6.82 4.64
C ASN A 165 10.16 7.16 5.84
N ARG A 166 9.90 8.31 6.46
CA ARG A 166 10.34 8.63 7.81
C ARG A 166 9.11 8.85 8.68
N LYS A 167 9.00 8.10 9.75
CA LYS A 167 7.90 8.17 10.71
C LYS A 167 8.44 8.00 12.12
N GLU A 168 7.56 8.11 13.11
CA GLU A 168 7.87 7.96 14.52
C GLU A 168 7.03 6.84 15.12
N GLN A 169 7.59 6.08 16.04
CA GLN A 169 6.92 5.01 16.79
C GLN A 169 7.50 4.87 18.19
N ASN A 170 6.72 4.26 19.07
CA ASN A 170 7.22 3.88 20.39
C ASN A 170 8.32 2.82 20.26
N ALA A 171 9.36 2.99 21.02
CA ALA A 171 10.44 2.03 21.17
C ALA A 171 10.98 2.07 22.60
N THR A 172 11.49 0.95 23.07
CA THR A 172 12.25 0.83 24.31
C THR A 172 13.73 0.85 23.94
N TYR A 173 14.53 1.66 24.61
CA TYR A 173 15.98 1.65 24.39
C TYR A 173 16.57 0.31 24.80
N PRO A 174 17.60 -0.19 24.11
CA PRO A 174 18.22 -1.48 24.44
C PRO A 174 18.74 -1.58 25.88
N ASP A 175 19.21 -0.47 26.45
CA ASP A 175 19.86 -0.40 27.75
C ASP A 175 19.00 0.29 28.81
N GLU A 176 17.73 0.59 28.52
CA GLU A 176 16.86 1.38 29.42
C GLU A 176 15.42 0.82 29.38
N ASP A 177 14.80 0.69 30.55
CA ASP A 177 13.44 0.16 30.71
C ASP A 177 12.33 1.16 30.37
N TYR A 178 12.67 2.36 29.90
CA TYR A 178 11.63 3.32 29.55
C TYR A 178 11.32 3.37 28.05
N ARG A 179 10.03 3.52 27.77
CA ARG A 179 9.49 3.63 26.41
C ARG A 179 9.45 5.09 25.96
N THR A 180 9.92 5.36 24.77
CA THR A 180 9.89 6.70 24.17
C THR A 180 9.50 6.64 22.70
N VAL A 181 9.17 7.78 22.09
CA VAL A 181 8.87 7.89 20.65
C VAL A 181 10.15 8.19 19.90
N LEU A 182 10.56 7.27 19.04
CA LEU A 182 11.79 7.38 18.23
C LEU A 182 11.47 7.42 16.72
N PRO A 183 12.22 8.22 15.96
CA PRO A 183 12.12 8.21 14.51
C PRO A 183 12.69 6.93 13.92
N TYR A 184 12.03 6.45 12.88
CA TYR A 184 12.55 5.38 12.02
C TYR A 184 12.41 5.76 10.54
N ASN A 185 13.27 5.17 9.71
CA ASN A 185 13.25 5.34 8.27
C ASN A 185 13.11 3.97 7.60
N THR A 186 12.26 3.90 6.59
CA THR A 186 12.18 2.73 5.71
C THR A 186 12.51 3.16 4.29
N GLN A 187 13.44 2.49 3.63
CA GLN A 187 13.77 2.70 2.24
C GLN A 187 13.49 1.41 1.47
N LYS A 188 12.82 1.53 0.32
CA LYS A 188 12.55 0.40 -0.58
C LYS A 188 12.95 0.77 -1.99
N ILE A 189 13.77 -0.08 -2.59
CA ILE A 189 14.22 0.06 -3.98
C ILE A 189 13.72 -1.15 -4.74
N ARG A 190 13.18 -0.94 -5.94
CA ARG A 190 12.81 -2.01 -6.86
C ARG A 190 13.29 -1.68 -8.26
N LEU A 191 14.01 -2.61 -8.85
CA LEU A 191 14.31 -2.63 -10.27
C LEU A 191 13.51 -3.75 -10.92
N ARG A 192 12.74 -3.44 -11.96
CA ARG A 192 11.93 -4.39 -12.68
C ARG A 192 12.18 -4.28 -14.18
N TYR A 193 12.47 -5.42 -14.78
CA TYR A 193 12.55 -5.55 -16.23
C TYR A 193 11.43 -6.44 -16.74
N ASN A 194 10.64 -5.92 -17.68
CA ASN A 194 9.53 -6.63 -18.30
C ASN A 194 9.88 -6.84 -19.78
N HIS A 195 9.63 -8.05 -20.29
CA HIS A 195 9.80 -8.39 -21.69
C HIS A 195 8.69 -9.33 -22.15
N ALA A 196 8.00 -8.98 -23.24
CA ALA A 196 6.95 -9.78 -23.85
C ALA A 196 7.41 -10.31 -25.21
N LEU A 197 7.09 -11.57 -25.52
CA LEU A 197 7.37 -12.20 -26.80
C LEU A 197 6.09 -12.28 -27.65
N LYS A 198 6.24 -12.20 -28.97
CA LYS A 198 5.12 -12.37 -29.89
C LYS A 198 4.45 -13.75 -29.80
N SER A 199 5.18 -14.74 -29.28
CA SER A 199 4.69 -16.11 -29.04
C SER A 199 3.72 -16.23 -27.86
N GLY A 200 3.37 -15.12 -27.20
CA GLY A 200 2.45 -15.09 -26.06
C GLY A 200 3.11 -15.28 -24.70
N TRP A 201 4.43 -15.37 -24.62
CA TRP A 201 5.17 -15.37 -23.36
C TRP A 201 5.47 -13.96 -22.89
N ASP A 202 5.38 -13.73 -21.59
CA ASP A 202 5.89 -12.53 -20.92
C ASP A 202 6.79 -12.91 -19.74
N PHE A 203 7.87 -12.16 -19.59
CA PHE A 203 8.85 -12.35 -18.53
C PHE A 203 8.99 -11.08 -17.70
N THR A 204 9.10 -11.23 -16.39
CA THR A 204 9.37 -10.14 -15.47
C THR A 204 10.43 -10.54 -14.47
N THR A 205 11.58 -9.88 -14.53
CA THR A 205 12.65 -10.01 -13.54
C THR A 205 12.54 -8.85 -12.56
N THR A 206 12.58 -9.11 -11.27
CA THR A 206 12.47 -8.08 -10.24
C THR A 206 13.56 -8.25 -9.19
N LEU A 207 14.25 -7.16 -8.88
CA LEU A 207 15.17 -7.02 -7.75
C LEU A 207 14.54 -6.06 -6.74
N ASP A 208 14.39 -6.49 -5.51
CA ASP A 208 13.89 -5.69 -4.40
C ASP A 208 14.94 -5.55 -3.31
N GLY A 209 15.11 -4.34 -2.81
CA GLY A 209 15.86 -4.02 -1.59
C GLY A 209 14.97 -3.30 -0.59
N ALA A 210 15.10 -3.64 0.68
CA ALA A 210 14.44 -2.97 1.79
C ALA A 210 15.48 -2.67 2.88
N PHE A 211 15.44 -1.45 3.42
CA PHE A 211 16.30 -1.02 4.51
C PHE A 211 15.42 -0.36 5.56
N TYR A 212 15.55 -0.81 6.79
CA TYR A 212 14.91 -0.23 7.95
C TYR A 212 15.98 0.28 8.91
N ARG A 213 15.85 1.51 9.36
CA ARG A 213 16.75 2.13 10.34
C ARG A 213 15.93 2.86 11.38
N GLN A 214 16.07 2.45 12.62
CA GLN A 214 15.57 3.17 13.78
C GLN A 214 16.75 3.75 14.55
N ARG A 215 16.57 4.93 15.13
CA ARG A 215 17.61 5.57 15.93
C ARG A 215 18.01 4.66 17.09
N HIS A 216 19.32 4.50 17.34
CA HIS A 216 19.92 3.63 18.36
C HIS A 216 19.82 2.12 18.11
N PHE A 217 19.28 1.69 16.97
CA PHE A 217 19.19 0.27 16.60
C PHE A 217 20.03 -0.03 15.36
N PRO A 218 20.47 -1.28 15.18
CA PRO A 218 21.16 -1.70 13.96
C PRO A 218 20.31 -1.49 12.71
N VAL A 219 20.95 -1.30 11.58
CA VAL A 219 20.27 -1.22 10.29
C VAL A 219 19.86 -2.62 9.84
N GLU A 220 18.58 -2.82 9.61
CA GLU A 220 18.03 -4.07 9.11
C GLU A 220 17.86 -4.01 7.59
N LYS A 221 18.19 -5.10 6.91
CA LYS A 221 18.23 -5.17 5.44
C LYS A 221 17.41 -6.35 4.94
N GLY A 222 16.80 -6.16 3.78
CA GLY A 222 16.11 -7.23 3.04
C GLY A 222 16.46 -7.16 1.56
N PHE A 223 16.60 -8.31 0.94
CA PHE A 223 16.86 -8.47 -0.49
C PHE A 223 16.01 -9.59 -1.06
N MET A 224 15.46 -9.40 -2.26
CA MET A 224 14.70 -10.41 -2.99
C MET A 224 14.97 -10.31 -4.49
N LEU A 225 15.31 -11.45 -5.08
CA LEU A 225 15.33 -11.66 -6.53
C LEU A 225 14.14 -12.52 -6.91
N SER A 226 13.38 -12.09 -7.90
CA SER A 226 12.25 -12.89 -8.40
C SER A 226 12.15 -12.86 -9.92
N GLN A 227 11.68 -13.99 -10.47
CA GLN A 227 11.40 -14.19 -11.87
C GLN A 227 9.95 -14.66 -12.03
N HIS A 228 9.23 -13.99 -12.91
CA HIS A 228 7.90 -14.38 -13.36
C HIS A 228 7.97 -14.72 -14.85
N ALA A 229 7.29 -15.80 -15.26
CA ALA A 229 7.05 -16.15 -16.64
C ALA A 229 5.55 -16.39 -16.82
N GLY A 230 4.93 -15.64 -17.71
CA GLY A 230 3.51 -15.74 -18.07
C GLY A 230 3.35 -16.27 -19.48
N TYR A 231 2.34 -17.11 -19.72
CA TYR A 231 1.96 -17.60 -21.03
C TYR A 231 0.48 -17.37 -21.31
N ARG A 232 0.18 -16.86 -22.50
CA ARG A 232 -1.18 -16.63 -22.99
C ARG A 232 -1.38 -17.42 -24.28
N GLY A 233 -1.90 -18.66 -24.12
CA GLY A 233 -2.22 -19.57 -25.22
C GLY A 233 -3.61 -19.30 -25.80
N GLY A 234 -3.70 -18.33 -26.71
CA GLY A 234 -4.96 -17.93 -27.34
C GLY A 234 -6.00 -17.40 -26.34
N LYS A 235 -7.29 -17.73 -26.58
CA LYS A 235 -8.42 -17.30 -25.71
C LYS A 235 -8.67 -18.23 -24.52
N LYS A 236 -8.12 -19.44 -24.54
CA LYS A 236 -8.50 -20.51 -23.60
C LYS A 236 -7.56 -20.69 -22.43
N ILE A 237 -6.25 -20.49 -22.60
CA ILE A 237 -5.24 -20.84 -21.61
C ILE A 237 -4.46 -19.61 -21.17
N ARG A 238 -4.30 -19.45 -19.87
CA ARG A 238 -3.31 -18.57 -19.25
C ARG A 238 -2.60 -19.36 -18.17
N ALA A 239 -1.31 -19.27 -18.13
CA ALA A 239 -0.46 -19.89 -17.12
C ALA A 239 0.61 -18.92 -16.67
N ASP A 240 0.92 -18.91 -15.40
CA ASP A 240 1.94 -18.04 -14.81
C ASP A 240 2.77 -18.86 -13.82
N ILE A 241 4.09 -18.72 -13.90
CA ILE A 241 5.07 -19.34 -13.00
C ILE A 241 5.85 -18.21 -12.35
N TYR A 242 6.04 -18.32 -11.07
CA TYR A 242 6.80 -17.37 -10.25
C TYR A 242 7.83 -18.12 -9.41
N ALA A 243 9.06 -17.64 -9.40
CA ALA A 243 10.13 -18.09 -8.53
C ALA A 243 10.79 -16.89 -7.85
N GLY A 244 11.02 -16.95 -6.55
CA GLY A 244 11.68 -15.91 -5.79
C GLY A 244 12.60 -16.47 -4.71
N TYR A 245 13.75 -15.83 -4.53
CA TYR A 245 14.65 -16.00 -3.40
C TYR A 245 14.64 -14.73 -2.58
N PHE A 246 14.52 -14.87 -1.27
CA PHE A 246 14.51 -13.75 -0.33
C PHE A 246 15.45 -13.98 0.84
N ASN A 247 16.03 -12.88 1.33
CA ASN A 247 16.79 -12.83 2.57
C ASN A 247 16.52 -11.47 3.23
N SER A 248 16.01 -11.48 4.45
CA SER A 248 15.66 -10.29 5.21
C SER A 248 15.92 -10.52 6.70
N ASP A 249 16.54 -9.55 7.35
CA ASP A 249 16.98 -9.68 8.74
C ASP A 249 15.77 -9.86 9.68
N THR A 250 14.75 -8.98 9.54
CA THR A 250 13.59 -8.98 10.42
C THR A 250 12.29 -8.66 9.68
N TYR A 251 11.18 -8.66 10.42
CA TYR A 251 9.88 -8.25 9.90
C TYR A 251 9.83 -6.78 9.48
N ALA A 252 10.67 -5.89 10.03
CA ALA A 252 10.70 -4.48 9.66
C ALA A 252 11.31 -4.26 8.24
N SER A 253 12.25 -5.12 7.84
CA SER A 253 12.86 -5.13 6.50
C SER A 253 12.18 -6.13 5.52
N ARG A 254 10.95 -6.59 5.82
CA ARG A 254 10.22 -7.57 5.00
C ARG A 254 10.01 -7.12 3.56
N LEU A 255 9.98 -8.11 2.68
CA LEU A 255 9.79 -7.98 1.25
C LEU A 255 8.45 -8.55 0.82
N TYR A 256 7.89 -8.06 -0.29
CA TYR A 256 6.58 -8.48 -0.77
C TYR A 256 6.69 -9.13 -2.15
N SER A 257 6.11 -10.32 -2.29
CA SER A 257 5.98 -11.00 -3.57
C SER A 257 4.78 -10.47 -4.36
N TYR A 258 5.03 -10.14 -5.63
CA TYR A 258 4.00 -9.68 -6.57
C TYR A 258 3.72 -10.77 -7.61
N GLU A 259 3.35 -11.94 -7.13
CA GLU A 259 2.94 -13.06 -7.95
C GLU A 259 1.52 -12.86 -8.50
N LYS A 260 1.22 -13.45 -9.66
CA LYS A 260 -0.13 -13.37 -10.24
C LYS A 260 -1.13 -14.10 -9.37
N ASN A 261 -2.29 -13.47 -9.18
CA ASN A 261 -3.41 -14.05 -8.46
C ASN A 261 -4.50 -14.53 -9.43
N ILE A 262 -5.29 -15.49 -9.00
CA ILE A 262 -6.53 -15.85 -9.67
C ILE A 262 -7.62 -14.82 -9.38
N LEU A 263 -8.67 -14.81 -10.18
CA LEU A 263 -9.79 -13.87 -10.04
C LEU A 263 -10.40 -13.96 -8.63
N SER A 264 -10.85 -12.82 -8.09
CA SER A 264 -11.46 -12.68 -6.76
C SER A 264 -10.55 -13.06 -5.58
N THR A 265 -9.24 -13.23 -5.80
CA THR A 265 -8.26 -13.47 -4.74
C THR A 265 -7.30 -12.30 -4.68
N PHE A 266 -7.20 -11.66 -3.52
CA PHE A 266 -6.15 -10.68 -3.24
C PHE A 266 -5.19 -11.28 -2.22
N TYR A 267 -4.06 -11.79 -2.71
CA TYR A 267 -3.02 -12.38 -1.87
C TYR A 267 -1.65 -11.85 -2.29
N MET A 268 -0.99 -11.15 -1.38
CA MET A 268 0.34 -10.59 -1.57
C MET A 268 1.21 -11.03 -0.39
N PRO A 269 1.88 -12.19 -0.48
CA PRO A 269 2.68 -12.70 0.62
C PRO A 269 3.87 -11.78 0.91
N SER A 270 4.16 -11.62 2.21
CA SER A 270 5.34 -10.93 2.71
C SER A 270 6.32 -11.93 3.29
N PHE A 271 7.61 -11.67 3.10
CA PHE A 271 8.70 -12.55 3.52
C PHE A 271 9.72 -11.82 4.36
N TYR A 272 10.14 -12.46 5.44
CA TYR A 272 11.29 -12.08 6.27
C TYR A 272 11.99 -13.38 6.71
N GLY A 273 13.29 -13.28 7.05
CA GLY A 273 14.17 -14.44 7.14
C GLY A 273 14.71 -14.83 5.77
N LYS A 274 15.18 -16.05 5.61
CA LYS A 274 15.85 -16.56 4.40
C LYS A 274 15.06 -17.72 3.81
N GLY A 275 14.78 -17.66 2.50
CA GLY A 275 14.01 -18.74 1.87
C GLY A 275 13.73 -18.53 0.40
N THR A 276 12.88 -19.43 -0.13
CA THR A 276 12.41 -19.41 -1.52
C THR A 276 10.88 -19.44 -1.58
N ARG A 277 10.34 -18.83 -2.62
CA ARG A 277 8.93 -18.92 -2.98
C ARG A 277 8.80 -19.40 -4.42
N LEU A 278 7.98 -20.42 -4.63
CA LEU A 278 7.53 -20.89 -5.94
C LEU A 278 6.02 -20.75 -6.01
N ALA A 279 5.47 -20.26 -7.12
CA ALA A 279 4.03 -20.25 -7.33
C ALA A 279 3.72 -20.56 -8.80
N ILE A 280 2.66 -21.30 -9.00
CA ILE A 280 2.11 -21.61 -10.32
C ILE A 280 0.63 -21.25 -10.28
N SER A 281 0.18 -20.49 -11.26
CA SER A 281 -1.24 -20.20 -11.42
C SER A 281 -1.66 -20.42 -12.86
N GLY A 282 -2.92 -20.82 -13.04
CA GLY A 282 -3.47 -21.07 -14.34
C GLY A 282 -4.95 -20.76 -14.43
N ARG A 283 -5.39 -20.40 -15.63
CA ARG A 283 -6.80 -20.30 -15.99
C ARG A 283 -7.06 -21.06 -17.27
N TYR A 284 -8.10 -21.89 -17.25
CA TYR A 284 -8.59 -22.60 -18.41
C TYR A 284 -10.06 -22.26 -18.66
N SER A 285 -10.38 -21.74 -19.86
CA SER A 285 -11.74 -21.49 -20.31
C SER A 285 -12.26 -22.75 -21.01
N ILE A 286 -13.07 -23.53 -20.27
CA ILE A 286 -13.65 -24.80 -20.72
C ILE A 286 -14.63 -24.52 -21.87
N THR A 287 -15.51 -23.53 -21.66
CA THR A 287 -16.42 -23.00 -22.66
C THR A 287 -16.36 -21.46 -22.65
N SER A 288 -17.14 -20.79 -23.52
CA SER A 288 -17.31 -19.33 -23.46
C SER A 288 -17.93 -18.85 -22.15
N ARG A 289 -18.66 -19.72 -21.43
CA ARG A 289 -19.38 -19.40 -20.20
C ARG A 289 -18.72 -19.98 -18.95
N LEU A 290 -17.95 -21.06 -19.05
CA LEU A 290 -17.35 -21.76 -17.90
C LEU A 290 -15.82 -21.67 -17.94
N SER A 291 -15.21 -21.20 -16.86
CA SER A 291 -13.77 -21.21 -16.68
C SER A 291 -13.35 -21.66 -15.28
N PHE A 292 -12.25 -22.34 -15.23
CA PHE A 292 -11.57 -22.77 -14.02
C PHE A 292 -10.25 -22.06 -13.83
N SER A 293 -9.92 -21.64 -12.63
CA SER A 293 -8.62 -21.07 -12.27
C SER A 293 -8.10 -21.71 -11.01
N ALA A 294 -6.81 -21.98 -10.97
CA ALA A 294 -6.14 -22.50 -9.79
C ALA A 294 -4.79 -21.80 -9.60
N LYS A 295 -4.36 -21.69 -8.35
CA LYS A 295 -3.04 -21.24 -7.96
C LYS A 295 -2.53 -22.09 -6.81
N ILE A 296 -1.31 -22.57 -6.94
CA ILE A 296 -0.54 -23.22 -5.87
C ILE A 296 0.71 -22.39 -5.62
N GLY A 297 1.00 -22.15 -4.35
CA GLY A 297 2.21 -21.45 -3.93
C GLY A 297 2.92 -22.23 -2.83
N HIS A 298 4.23 -22.38 -2.93
CA HIS A 298 5.06 -23.08 -1.96
C HIS A 298 6.19 -22.18 -1.46
N THR A 299 6.27 -21.97 -0.15
CA THR A 299 7.34 -21.21 0.52
C THR A 299 8.17 -22.16 1.35
N ARG A 300 9.49 -22.09 1.24
CA ARG A 300 10.45 -22.82 2.08
C ARG A 300 11.40 -21.84 2.75
N TYR A 301 11.45 -21.87 4.06
CA TYR A 301 12.42 -21.12 4.87
C TYR A 301 13.66 -21.96 5.17
N PHE A 302 14.82 -21.30 5.30
CA PHE A 302 16.12 -21.96 5.57
C PHE A 302 16.63 -21.70 6.98
N ASN A 303 16.14 -20.66 7.67
CA ASN A 303 16.66 -20.17 8.93
C ASN A 303 15.60 -20.05 10.03
N ARG A 304 14.50 -20.81 9.93
CA ARG A 304 13.46 -20.87 10.97
C ARG A 304 12.74 -22.21 10.94
N ASP A 305 12.18 -22.59 12.10
CA ASP A 305 11.45 -23.83 12.28
C ASP A 305 9.94 -23.62 12.47
N THR A 306 9.49 -22.35 12.53
CA THR A 306 8.08 -21.98 12.62
C THR A 306 7.75 -20.84 11.65
N ILE A 307 6.52 -20.78 11.13
CA ILE A 307 6.02 -19.76 10.20
C ILE A 307 4.74 -19.18 10.79
N GLY A 308 4.63 -17.84 10.82
CA GLY A 308 3.51 -17.14 11.45
C GLY A 308 3.71 -16.96 12.95
N THR A 309 2.66 -16.52 13.63
CA THR A 309 2.62 -16.28 15.09
C THR A 309 1.22 -16.50 15.64
N GLY A 310 1.10 -16.87 16.90
CA GLY A 310 -0.18 -17.06 17.58
C GLY A 310 -1.01 -18.19 16.97
N THR A 311 -2.28 -17.96 16.74
CA THR A 311 -3.22 -18.97 16.21
C THR A 311 -2.95 -19.36 14.75
N GLU A 312 -2.14 -18.60 14.03
CA GLU A 312 -1.74 -18.87 12.64
C GLU A 312 -0.33 -19.48 12.53
N GLU A 313 0.25 -19.89 13.64
CA GLU A 313 1.58 -20.50 13.65
C GLU A 313 1.55 -21.90 13.01
N ILE A 314 2.47 -22.12 12.10
CA ILE A 314 2.70 -23.39 11.43
C ILE A 314 4.04 -23.92 11.91
N SER A 315 4.04 -25.10 12.54
CA SER A 315 5.26 -25.82 12.87
C SER A 315 5.92 -26.34 11.60
N GLY A 316 7.20 -25.98 11.38
CA GLY A 316 7.99 -26.38 10.22
C GLY A 316 8.46 -25.23 9.35
N LYS A 317 9.26 -25.59 8.35
CA LYS A 317 9.96 -24.66 7.43
C LYS A 317 9.22 -24.42 6.12
N ARG A 318 8.04 -25.01 5.92
CA ARG A 318 7.34 -25.03 4.64
C ARG A 318 5.89 -24.59 4.81
N ARG A 319 5.40 -23.82 3.84
CA ARG A 319 3.99 -23.45 3.74
C ARG A 319 3.54 -23.62 2.30
N THR A 320 2.42 -24.29 2.10
CA THR A 320 1.78 -24.43 0.78
C THR A 320 0.41 -23.80 0.82
N ASP A 321 0.13 -22.92 -0.13
CA ASP A 321 -1.15 -22.23 -0.31
C ASP A 321 -1.81 -22.76 -1.59
N LEU A 322 -3.10 -23.14 -1.53
CA LEU A 322 -3.89 -23.53 -2.70
C LEU A 322 -5.14 -22.67 -2.79
N PHE A 323 -5.36 -22.10 -3.97
CA PHE A 323 -6.55 -21.31 -4.29
C PHE A 323 -7.19 -21.88 -5.55
N THR A 324 -8.50 -22.04 -5.56
CA THR A 324 -9.28 -22.43 -6.74
C THR A 324 -10.46 -21.51 -6.94
N TYR A 325 -10.85 -21.29 -8.19
CA TYR A 325 -11.96 -20.43 -8.54
C TYR A 325 -12.67 -20.94 -9.79
N TRP A 326 -13.99 -21.10 -9.67
CA TRP A 326 -14.87 -21.45 -10.77
C TRP A 326 -15.71 -20.25 -11.14
N GLN A 327 -15.79 -19.95 -12.42
CA GLN A 327 -16.63 -18.89 -12.95
C GLN A 327 -17.58 -19.42 -13.99
N TRP A 328 -18.87 -19.26 -13.72
CA TRP A 328 -19.93 -19.53 -14.68
C TRP A 328 -20.65 -18.23 -15.01
N ARG A 329 -20.83 -17.97 -16.31
CA ARG A 329 -21.56 -16.80 -16.84
C ARG A 329 -22.85 -17.31 -17.48
N PHE A 330 -23.95 -16.77 -17.06
CA PHE A 330 -25.28 -17.09 -17.57
C PHE A 330 -25.58 -16.34 -18.85
#